data_c15dcf5f79df49af237e524a9b45394e
#
_entry.id   c15dcf5f79df49af237e524a9b45394e
#
_cell.length_a   1.000
_cell.length_b   1.000
_cell.length_c   1.000
_cell.angle_alpha   90.00
_cell.angle_beta   90.00
_cell.angle_gamma   90.00
#
_symmetry.space_group_name_H-M   'P 1'
#
loop_
_entity.id
_entity.type
_entity.pdbx_description
1 polymer ?
#
loop_
_entity_poly.entity_id
_entity_poly.type
_entity_poly.pdbx_seq_one_letter_code
_entity_poly.pdbx_strand_id
1 'polypeptide(L)'
;MVWIHGGSVEDSSVMVADLEPFFGRVRALFPDTRGHGLSSRFERVEDYTYARKAEDLLAWLDALGVREAVWGGASMGGALSLWIAAHTPERARAVISISGPPFVPSDEDKRWWARQRPLVEAGRFEEYFDANVRLRMGVDALTRLKARPDRYAELTGALRRHSVASLLALLDETYSRSEWLDDCRRIRCPVQVIAGSEDSFPTVAMSQRVAEAIPGSRLHVVEGGPHFPNRTHRAEVQAVIAAFLDRVDGVRS
;
A
#
# COMPACT_ATOMS: atom_id res chain seq x y z
N MET A 1 13.01 5.04 8.05
CA MET A 1 12.22 4.27 7.07
C MET A 1 10.76 4.65 7.26
N VAL A 2 10.05 4.96 6.19
CA VAL A 2 8.60 5.19 6.21
C VAL A 2 7.91 3.97 5.63
N TRP A 3 6.95 3.39 6.35
CA TRP A 3 6.26 2.16 5.96
C TRP A 3 4.76 2.39 5.90
N ILE A 4 4.20 2.36 4.68
CA ILE A 4 2.85 2.84 4.38
C ILE A 4 1.91 1.65 4.21
N HIS A 5 0.74 1.72 4.84
CA HIS A 5 -0.32 0.72 4.78
C HIS A 5 -0.98 0.60 3.40
N GLY A 6 -1.74 -0.46 3.20
CA GLY A 6 -2.60 -0.63 2.02
C GLY A 6 -3.80 0.32 2.00
N GLY A 7 -4.59 0.23 0.93
CA GLY A 7 -5.78 1.08 0.76
C GLY A 7 -7.03 0.61 1.49
N SER A 8 -8.08 1.37 1.35
CA SER A 8 -9.48 1.12 1.75
C SER A 8 -9.75 0.99 3.24
N VAL A 9 -9.31 -0.10 3.87
CA VAL A 9 -9.72 -0.48 5.23
C VAL A 9 -8.55 -0.59 6.19
N GLU A 10 -7.35 -0.28 5.73
CA GLU A 10 -6.12 -0.42 6.52
C GLU A 10 -5.70 0.88 7.18
N ASP A 11 -4.89 0.75 8.19
CA ASP A 11 -4.18 1.83 8.85
C ASP A 11 -2.76 1.37 9.23
N SER A 12 -2.01 2.24 9.87
CA SER A 12 -0.63 1.99 10.24
C SER A 12 -0.44 0.81 11.20
N SER A 13 -1.46 0.46 12.00
CA SER A 13 -1.36 -0.59 13.03
C SER A 13 -1.08 -1.98 12.45
N VAL A 14 -1.58 -2.25 11.24
CA VAL A 14 -1.40 -3.56 10.59
C VAL A 14 0.00 -3.77 10.01
N MET A 15 0.82 -2.72 9.93
CA MET A 15 2.12 -2.72 9.26
C MET A 15 3.31 -2.88 10.20
N VAL A 16 3.10 -2.72 11.52
CA VAL A 16 4.18 -2.72 12.52
C VAL A 16 4.97 -4.03 12.50
N ALA A 17 4.27 -5.16 12.40
CA ALA A 17 4.88 -6.50 12.39
C ALA A 17 5.80 -6.77 11.18
N ASP A 18 5.67 -6.01 10.09
CA ASP A 18 6.53 -6.16 8.92
C ASP A 18 7.97 -5.72 9.21
N LEU A 19 8.12 -4.67 10.03
CA LEU A 19 9.41 -4.04 10.35
C LEU A 19 9.93 -4.36 11.76
N GLU A 20 9.19 -5.10 12.57
CA GLU A 20 9.58 -5.43 13.94
C GLU A 20 11.02 -5.96 14.06
N PRO A 21 11.51 -6.88 13.19
CA PRO A 21 12.89 -7.38 13.26
C PRO A 21 13.95 -6.31 12.99
N PHE A 22 13.57 -5.16 12.47
CA PHE A 22 14.50 -4.09 12.06
C PHE A 22 14.52 -2.89 13.00
N PHE A 23 13.75 -2.87 14.11
CA PHE A 23 13.64 -1.72 15.02
C PHE A 23 14.98 -1.31 15.67
N GLY A 24 15.92 -2.25 15.84
CA GLY A 24 17.28 -1.92 16.30
C GLY A 24 18.19 -1.30 15.22
N ARG A 25 17.76 -1.37 13.95
CA ARG A 25 18.56 -0.94 12.79
C ARG A 25 18.01 0.32 12.14
N VAL A 26 16.70 0.50 12.13
CA VAL A 26 16.03 1.62 11.46
C VAL A 26 15.11 2.37 12.40
N ARG A 27 15.02 3.69 12.24
CA ARG A 27 13.90 4.47 12.78
C ARG A 27 12.71 4.24 11.86
N ALA A 28 11.73 3.46 12.33
CA ALA A 28 10.52 3.14 11.58
C ALA A 28 9.43 4.19 11.86
N LEU A 29 8.78 4.65 10.82
CA LEU A 29 7.69 5.62 10.84
C LEU A 29 6.50 5.00 10.11
N PHE A 30 5.34 4.93 10.76
CA PHE A 30 4.12 4.31 10.26
C PHE A 30 3.01 5.37 10.18
N PRO A 31 2.87 6.09 9.07
CA PRO A 31 1.82 7.08 8.92
C PRO A 31 0.47 6.44 8.62
N ASP A 32 -0.59 7.04 9.13
CA ASP A 32 -1.90 6.91 8.54
C ASP A 32 -2.03 7.93 7.41
N THR A 33 -2.24 7.49 6.18
CA THR A 33 -2.47 8.42 5.07
C THR A 33 -3.86 9.05 5.19
N ARG A 34 -4.09 10.21 4.53
CA ARG A 34 -5.42 10.84 4.52
C ARG A 34 -6.52 9.83 4.18
N GLY A 35 -7.61 9.88 4.90
CA GLY A 35 -8.73 8.93 4.80
C GLY A 35 -8.56 7.63 5.61
N HIS A 36 -7.42 7.41 6.24
CA HIS A 36 -7.15 6.16 6.97
C HIS A 36 -6.83 6.43 8.45
N GLY A 37 -6.97 5.41 9.28
CA GLY A 37 -6.65 5.45 10.70
C GLY A 37 -7.23 6.66 11.43
N LEU A 38 -6.36 7.47 12.04
CA LEU A 38 -6.72 8.71 12.73
C LEU A 38 -6.56 9.97 11.88
N SER A 39 -6.06 9.86 10.65
CA SER A 39 -5.85 11.00 9.76
C SER A 39 -7.15 11.59 9.21
N SER A 40 -7.07 12.85 8.76
CA SER A 40 -8.22 13.61 8.23
C SER A 40 -8.88 12.93 7.05
N ARG A 41 -10.19 13.10 6.94
CA ARG A 41 -11.06 12.60 5.88
C ARG A 41 -11.61 13.76 5.07
N PHE A 42 -11.74 13.54 3.78
CA PHE A 42 -12.18 14.53 2.80
C PHE A 42 -13.34 13.95 1.99
N GLU A 43 -14.13 14.81 1.35
CA GLU A 43 -15.31 14.39 0.59
C GLU A 43 -15.15 14.56 -0.94
N ARG A 44 -13.98 15.01 -1.38
CA ARG A 44 -13.68 15.20 -2.79
C ARG A 44 -12.69 14.14 -3.27
N VAL A 45 -12.90 13.59 -4.46
CA VAL A 45 -12.05 12.57 -5.09
C VAL A 45 -10.60 13.07 -5.23
N GLU A 46 -10.43 14.34 -5.64
CA GLU A 46 -9.13 14.97 -5.87
C GLU A 46 -8.27 15.06 -4.61
N ASP A 47 -8.89 15.03 -3.45
CA ASP A 47 -8.17 15.06 -2.17
C ASP A 47 -7.48 13.73 -1.85
N TYR A 48 -7.79 12.63 -2.55
CA TYR A 48 -7.23 11.30 -2.29
C TYR A 48 -6.17 10.84 -3.30
N THR A 49 -5.75 11.71 -4.23
CA THR A 49 -4.71 11.39 -5.21
C THR A 49 -3.36 11.08 -4.55
N TYR A 50 -2.50 10.35 -5.27
CA TYR A 50 -1.13 10.10 -4.79
C TYR A 50 -0.35 11.40 -4.55
N ALA A 51 -0.56 12.42 -5.37
CA ALA A 51 0.05 13.74 -5.17
C ALA A 51 -0.31 14.31 -3.79
N ARG A 52 -1.59 14.32 -3.43
CA ARG A 52 -2.05 14.83 -2.13
C ARG A 52 -1.56 14.01 -0.95
N LYS A 53 -1.56 12.66 -1.09
CA LYS A 53 -1.00 11.79 -0.06
C LYS A 53 0.51 12.02 0.14
N ALA A 54 1.25 12.21 -0.95
CA ALA A 54 2.68 12.50 -0.90
C ALA A 54 2.98 13.87 -0.27
N GLU A 55 2.22 14.92 -0.62
CA GLU A 55 2.34 16.25 0.00
C GLU A 55 2.22 16.17 1.52
N ASP A 56 1.21 15.45 2.05
CA ASP A 56 1.06 15.26 3.50
C ASP A 56 2.24 14.56 4.12
N LEU A 57 2.70 13.46 3.53
CA LEU A 57 3.80 12.66 4.07
C LEU A 57 5.12 13.42 4.04
N LEU A 58 5.37 14.19 2.99
CA LEU A 58 6.57 15.01 2.86
C LEU A 58 6.55 16.16 3.89
N ALA A 59 5.43 16.86 4.05
CA ALA A 59 5.27 17.90 5.07
C ALA A 59 5.43 17.32 6.49
N TRP A 60 4.89 16.12 6.73
CA TRP A 60 5.07 15.43 8.02
C TRP A 60 6.53 15.06 8.27
N LEU A 61 7.27 14.57 7.28
CA LEU A 61 8.70 14.31 7.40
C LEU A 61 9.52 15.59 7.65
N ASP A 62 9.15 16.70 7.01
CA ASP A 62 9.80 17.99 7.23
C ASP A 62 9.62 18.46 8.68
N ALA A 63 8.41 18.31 9.24
CA ALA A 63 8.12 18.60 10.65
C ALA A 63 8.93 17.71 11.62
N LEU A 64 9.28 16.47 11.20
CA LEU A 64 10.13 15.56 11.96
C LEU A 64 11.64 15.76 11.72
N GLY A 65 12.04 16.71 10.88
CA GLY A 65 13.44 16.96 10.50
C GLY A 65 14.03 15.86 9.64
N VAL A 66 13.20 15.08 8.90
CA VAL A 66 13.64 13.97 8.05
C VAL A 66 13.66 14.41 6.60
N ARG A 67 14.85 14.62 6.03
CA ARG A 67 15.02 15.09 4.65
C ARG A 67 14.81 13.98 3.61
N GLU A 68 15.33 12.78 3.86
CA GLU A 68 15.19 11.63 2.97
C GLU A 68 14.86 10.37 3.76
N ALA A 69 14.19 9.41 3.15
CA ALA A 69 13.84 8.15 3.78
C ALA A 69 13.95 6.96 2.82
N VAL A 70 14.08 5.75 3.39
CA VAL A 70 13.67 4.54 2.68
C VAL A 70 12.15 4.49 2.76
N TRP A 71 11.48 4.47 1.61
CA TRP A 71 10.03 4.38 1.50
C TRP A 71 9.62 2.95 1.22
N GLY A 72 8.56 2.50 1.83
CA GLY A 72 8.02 1.20 1.53
C GLY A 72 6.60 1.01 2.02
N GLY A 73 6.03 -0.12 1.68
CA GLY A 73 4.69 -0.51 2.08
C GLY A 73 4.05 -1.50 1.12
N ALA A 74 2.78 -1.80 1.37
CA ALA A 74 2.03 -2.78 0.60
C ALA A 74 0.86 -2.14 -0.16
N SER A 75 0.55 -2.68 -1.33
CA SER A 75 -0.57 -2.24 -2.17
C SER A 75 -0.50 -0.72 -2.45
N MET A 76 -1.47 0.07 -1.99
CA MET A 76 -1.45 1.53 -2.08
C MET A 76 -0.15 2.12 -1.53
N GLY A 77 0.35 1.62 -0.38
CA GLY A 77 1.59 2.10 0.22
C GLY A 77 2.82 1.81 -0.63
N GLY A 78 2.88 0.66 -1.27
CA GLY A 78 3.93 0.31 -2.23
C GLY A 78 3.91 1.21 -3.47
N ALA A 79 2.72 1.45 -4.02
CA ALA A 79 2.53 2.36 -5.15
C ALA A 79 2.86 3.82 -4.79
N LEU A 80 2.40 4.30 -3.63
CA LEU A 80 2.71 5.66 -3.16
C LEU A 80 4.22 5.86 -2.92
N SER A 81 4.92 4.83 -2.43
CA SER A 81 6.38 4.86 -2.27
C SER A 81 7.10 5.00 -3.61
N LEU A 82 6.66 4.28 -4.65
CA LEU A 82 7.16 4.45 -6.02
C LEU A 82 6.84 5.83 -6.57
N TRP A 83 5.61 6.33 -6.34
CA TRP A 83 5.17 7.65 -6.78
C TRP A 83 6.05 8.76 -6.20
N ILE A 84 6.32 8.72 -4.89
CA ILE A 84 7.22 9.68 -4.20
C ILE A 84 8.61 9.64 -4.82
N ALA A 85 9.18 8.45 -5.02
CA ALA A 85 10.51 8.32 -5.60
C ALA A 85 10.60 8.81 -7.06
N ALA A 86 9.50 8.72 -7.82
CA ALA A 86 9.43 9.20 -9.19
C ALA A 86 9.30 10.73 -9.29
N HIS A 87 8.59 11.36 -8.34
CA HIS A 87 8.22 12.79 -8.41
C HIS A 87 9.05 13.68 -7.45
N THR A 88 9.65 13.10 -6.41
CA THR A 88 10.53 13.77 -5.45
C THR A 88 11.75 12.91 -5.14
N PRO A 89 12.61 12.64 -6.17
CA PRO A 89 13.71 11.67 -6.06
C PRO A 89 14.72 12.02 -4.96
N GLU A 90 14.89 13.30 -4.62
CA GLU A 90 15.74 13.78 -3.54
C GLU A 90 15.22 13.43 -2.13
N ARG A 91 13.98 12.96 -2.04
CA ARG A 91 13.33 12.54 -0.77
C ARG A 91 13.38 11.01 -0.60
N ALA A 92 13.85 10.26 -1.62
CA ALA A 92 13.83 8.80 -1.65
C ALA A 92 15.25 8.23 -1.69
N ARG A 93 15.70 7.68 -0.56
CA ARG A 93 16.96 6.93 -0.45
C ARG A 93 16.88 5.55 -1.10
N ALA A 94 15.75 4.89 -0.98
CA ALA A 94 15.44 3.59 -1.57
C ALA A 94 13.93 3.32 -1.47
N VAL A 95 13.43 2.34 -2.23
CA VAL A 95 12.01 1.93 -2.20
C VAL A 95 11.87 0.41 -2.05
N ILE A 96 10.89 0.00 -1.24
CA ILE A 96 10.40 -1.37 -1.17
C ILE A 96 8.91 -1.36 -1.47
N SER A 97 8.50 -1.87 -2.63
CA SER A 97 7.11 -1.92 -3.06
C SER A 97 6.58 -3.35 -3.04
N ILE A 98 5.63 -3.62 -2.14
CA ILE A 98 4.97 -4.92 -2.03
C ILE A 98 3.60 -4.81 -2.71
N SER A 99 3.38 -5.57 -3.78
CA SER A 99 2.10 -5.58 -4.53
C SER A 99 1.56 -4.18 -4.83
N GLY A 100 2.44 -3.21 -5.09
CA GLY A 100 2.12 -1.79 -5.29
C GLY A 100 2.16 -1.40 -6.78
N PRO A 101 1.03 -1.47 -7.49
CA PRO A 101 1.02 -1.22 -8.93
C PRO A 101 0.87 0.26 -9.28
N PRO A 102 1.62 0.77 -10.28
CA PRO A 102 1.36 2.06 -10.92
C PRO A 102 0.29 1.96 -12.02
N PHE A 103 -0.51 0.90 -12.01
CA PHE A 103 -1.50 0.60 -13.04
C PHE A 103 -2.90 1.06 -12.68
N VAL A 104 -3.73 1.23 -13.70
CA VAL A 104 -5.18 1.39 -13.52
C VAL A 104 -5.80 0.09 -13.00
N PRO A 105 -6.83 0.16 -12.17
CA PRO A 105 -7.67 -1.00 -11.89
C PRO A 105 -8.21 -1.59 -13.19
N SER A 106 -8.23 -2.91 -13.26
CA SER A 106 -8.78 -3.62 -14.43
C SER A 106 -10.26 -3.28 -14.62
N ASP A 107 -10.79 -3.55 -15.81
CA ASP A 107 -12.23 -3.41 -16.04
C ASP A 107 -13.06 -4.34 -15.13
N GLU A 108 -12.48 -5.47 -14.70
CA GLU A 108 -13.10 -6.33 -13.71
C GLU A 108 -13.14 -5.68 -12.33
N ASP A 109 -12.06 -5.06 -11.87
CA ASP A 109 -12.03 -4.31 -10.62
C ASP A 109 -13.02 -3.14 -10.64
N LYS A 110 -13.10 -2.41 -11.76
CA LYS A 110 -14.07 -1.31 -11.92
C LYS A 110 -15.52 -1.82 -11.89
N ARG A 111 -15.80 -2.94 -12.55
CA ARG A 111 -17.12 -3.60 -12.48
C ARG A 111 -17.42 -4.12 -11.07
N TRP A 112 -16.41 -4.65 -10.39
CA TRP A 112 -16.55 -5.07 -8.99
C TRP A 112 -16.92 -3.87 -8.12
N TRP A 113 -16.18 -2.76 -8.23
CA TRP A 113 -16.50 -1.53 -7.50
C TRP A 113 -17.92 -1.02 -7.80
N ALA A 114 -18.32 -0.98 -9.06
CA ALA A 114 -19.66 -0.55 -9.44
C ALA A 114 -20.76 -1.40 -8.77
N ARG A 115 -20.52 -2.69 -8.53
CA ARG A 115 -21.44 -3.56 -7.78
C ARG A 115 -21.42 -3.33 -6.27
N GLN A 116 -20.29 -2.88 -5.70
CA GLN A 116 -20.16 -2.65 -4.26
C GLN A 116 -20.54 -1.22 -3.85
N ARG A 117 -20.44 -0.26 -4.75
CA ARG A 117 -20.75 1.14 -4.51
C ARG A 117 -22.09 1.37 -3.82
N PRO A 118 -23.21 0.71 -4.19
CA PRO A 118 -24.50 0.85 -3.51
C PRO A 118 -24.48 0.45 -2.04
N LEU A 119 -23.58 -0.47 -1.61
CA LEU A 119 -23.41 -0.80 -0.20
C LEU A 119 -22.86 0.38 0.58
N VAL A 120 -21.87 1.06 0.03
CA VAL A 120 -21.26 2.24 0.65
C VAL A 120 -22.28 3.40 0.68
N GLU A 121 -23.01 3.65 -0.41
CA GLU A 121 -24.06 4.67 -0.50
C GLU A 121 -25.18 4.46 0.54
N ALA A 122 -25.49 3.20 0.85
CA ALA A 122 -26.45 2.82 1.86
C ALA A 122 -25.86 2.78 3.29
N GLY A 123 -24.58 3.12 3.50
CA GLY A 123 -23.91 3.05 4.79
C GLY A 123 -23.63 1.60 5.28
N ARG A 124 -23.76 0.60 4.41
CA ARG A 124 -23.57 -0.83 4.70
C ARG A 124 -22.07 -1.19 4.66
N PHE A 125 -21.26 -0.52 5.47
CA PHE A 125 -19.80 -0.57 5.40
C PHE A 125 -19.21 -1.94 5.75
N GLU A 126 -19.85 -2.68 6.63
CA GLU A 126 -19.39 -4.04 6.98
C GLU A 126 -19.57 -5.02 5.81
N GLU A 127 -20.65 -4.90 5.06
CA GLU A 127 -20.89 -5.76 3.89
C GLU A 127 -19.91 -5.42 2.76
N TYR A 128 -19.60 -4.13 2.58
CA TYR A 128 -18.53 -3.70 1.69
C TYR A 128 -17.18 -4.27 2.15
N PHE A 129 -16.86 -4.18 3.45
CA PHE A 129 -15.64 -4.74 4.03
C PHE A 129 -15.51 -6.24 3.76
N ASP A 130 -16.56 -6.99 4.03
CA ASP A 130 -16.62 -8.44 3.78
C ASP A 130 -16.36 -8.79 2.31
N ALA A 131 -16.98 -8.05 1.40
CA ALA A 131 -16.79 -8.21 -0.03
C ALA A 131 -15.34 -7.91 -0.45
N ASN A 132 -14.73 -6.88 0.12
CA ASN A 132 -13.34 -6.49 -0.15
C ASN A 132 -12.34 -7.54 0.38
N VAL A 133 -12.50 -7.99 1.61
CA VAL A 133 -11.64 -9.05 2.20
C VAL A 133 -11.75 -10.34 1.39
N ARG A 134 -12.95 -10.71 0.98
CA ARG A 134 -13.18 -11.90 0.16
C ARG A 134 -12.49 -11.80 -1.20
N LEU A 135 -12.52 -10.64 -1.83
CA LEU A 135 -11.85 -10.41 -3.11
C LEU A 135 -10.31 -10.48 -2.98
N ARG A 136 -9.74 -9.84 -1.95
CA ARG A 136 -8.29 -9.65 -1.84
C ARG A 136 -7.56 -10.77 -1.11
N MET A 137 -8.25 -11.49 -0.23
CA MET A 137 -7.64 -12.48 0.67
C MET A 137 -8.35 -13.84 0.65
N GLY A 138 -9.46 -13.96 -0.06
CA GLY A 138 -10.25 -15.18 -0.16
C GLY A 138 -11.25 -15.41 1.00
N VAL A 139 -12.14 -16.40 0.79
CA VAL A 139 -13.24 -16.72 1.72
C VAL A 139 -12.71 -17.20 3.08
N ASP A 140 -11.66 -18.00 3.07
CA ASP A 140 -11.07 -18.56 4.30
C ASP A 140 -10.49 -17.46 5.20
N ALA A 141 -9.89 -16.42 4.61
CA ALA A 141 -9.39 -15.28 5.37
C ALA A 141 -10.52 -14.52 6.05
N LEU A 142 -11.64 -14.29 5.37
CA LEU A 142 -12.82 -13.67 5.95
C LEU A 142 -13.40 -14.52 7.08
N THR A 143 -13.49 -15.84 6.89
CA THR A 143 -13.99 -16.78 7.91
C THR A 143 -13.13 -16.74 9.18
N ARG A 144 -11.79 -16.81 9.02
CA ARG A 144 -10.84 -16.67 10.15
C ARG A 144 -10.94 -15.31 10.84
N LEU A 145 -11.16 -14.24 10.08
CA LEU A 145 -11.31 -12.92 10.65
C LEU A 145 -12.60 -12.80 11.47
N LYS A 146 -13.72 -13.30 10.97
CA LYS A 146 -15.01 -13.31 11.69
C LYS A 146 -15.01 -14.18 12.95
N ALA A 147 -14.13 -15.19 13.00
CA ALA A 147 -13.89 -15.98 14.20
C ALA A 147 -13.16 -15.20 15.31
N ARG A 148 -12.71 -13.96 15.04
CA ARG A 148 -12.05 -13.04 15.97
C ARG A 148 -12.84 -11.73 16.05
N PRO A 149 -13.96 -11.70 16.81
CA PRO A 149 -14.91 -10.58 16.81
C PRO A 149 -14.29 -9.23 17.13
N ASP A 150 -13.38 -9.18 18.11
CA ASP A 150 -12.70 -7.92 18.50
C ASP A 150 -11.87 -7.36 17.34
N ARG A 151 -11.12 -8.21 16.64
CA ARG A 151 -10.31 -7.80 15.49
C ARG A 151 -11.18 -7.39 14.30
N TYR A 152 -12.28 -8.10 14.07
CA TYR A 152 -13.24 -7.75 13.04
C TYR A 152 -13.87 -6.38 13.32
N ALA A 153 -14.30 -6.14 14.59
CA ALA A 153 -14.86 -4.86 15.00
C ALA A 153 -13.86 -3.71 14.90
N GLU A 154 -12.59 -3.93 15.24
CA GLU A 154 -11.52 -2.94 15.08
C GLU A 154 -11.36 -2.51 13.61
N LEU A 155 -11.25 -3.48 12.69
CA LEU A 155 -11.05 -3.20 11.26
C LEU A 155 -12.30 -2.56 10.62
N THR A 156 -13.50 -3.03 10.94
CA THR A 156 -14.74 -2.41 10.43
C THR A 156 -14.99 -1.05 11.06
N GLY A 157 -14.55 -0.86 12.30
CA GLY A 157 -14.60 0.42 13.00
C GLY A 157 -13.82 1.53 12.29
N ALA A 158 -12.75 1.20 11.57
CA ALA A 158 -12.02 2.17 10.75
C ALA A 158 -12.89 2.76 9.64
N LEU A 159 -13.70 1.94 8.98
CA LEU A 159 -14.64 2.42 7.95
C LEU A 159 -15.76 3.29 8.53
N ARG A 160 -16.24 2.98 9.71
CA ARG A 160 -17.31 3.75 10.38
C ARG A 160 -16.90 5.17 10.77
N ARG A 161 -15.60 5.49 10.70
CA ARG A 161 -15.11 6.88 10.89
C ARG A 161 -15.30 7.74 9.65
N HIS A 162 -15.63 7.15 8.50
CA HIS A 162 -15.98 7.89 7.29
C HIS A 162 -17.44 8.34 7.29
N SER A 163 -17.70 9.54 6.73
CA SER A 163 -19.00 9.79 6.13
C SER A 163 -19.15 8.94 4.85
N VAL A 164 -20.37 8.73 4.39
CA VAL A 164 -20.63 8.07 3.11
C VAL A 164 -19.87 8.80 1.98
N ALA A 165 -19.94 10.13 1.95
CA ALA A 165 -19.27 10.95 0.94
C ALA A 165 -17.74 10.77 0.96
N SER A 166 -17.14 10.75 2.15
CA SER A 166 -15.70 10.58 2.32
C SER A 166 -15.22 9.19 1.87
N LEU A 167 -15.97 8.13 2.20
CA LEU A 167 -15.61 6.79 1.78
C LEU A 167 -15.78 6.60 0.26
N LEU A 168 -16.86 7.15 -0.31
CA LEU A 168 -17.06 7.16 -1.76
C LEU A 168 -15.92 7.88 -2.48
N ALA A 169 -15.54 9.06 -2.01
CA ALA A 169 -14.46 9.84 -2.62
C ALA A 169 -13.10 9.08 -2.61
N LEU A 170 -12.77 8.42 -1.50
CA LEU A 170 -11.57 7.59 -1.37
C LEU A 170 -11.58 6.41 -2.35
N LEU A 171 -12.71 5.72 -2.45
CA LEU A 171 -12.85 4.53 -3.30
C LEU A 171 -12.97 4.90 -4.77
N ASP A 172 -13.71 5.95 -5.10
CA ASP A 172 -13.82 6.45 -6.48
C ASP A 172 -12.44 6.86 -7.02
N GLU A 173 -11.60 7.54 -6.22
CA GLU A 173 -10.21 7.81 -6.62
C GLU A 173 -9.47 6.51 -6.91
N THR A 174 -9.57 5.52 -6.02
CA THR A 174 -8.87 4.25 -6.18
C THR A 174 -9.22 3.54 -7.49
N TYR A 175 -10.49 3.58 -7.89
CA TYR A 175 -10.98 2.87 -9.09
C TYR A 175 -11.01 3.73 -10.36
N SER A 176 -10.73 5.04 -10.29
CA SER A 176 -10.71 5.96 -11.44
C SER A 176 -9.32 6.48 -11.82
N ARG A 177 -8.28 6.16 -11.05
CA ARG A 177 -6.93 6.67 -11.30
C ARG A 177 -6.36 6.22 -12.64
N SER A 178 -5.46 7.02 -13.20
CA SER A 178 -4.74 6.71 -14.43
C SER A 178 -3.47 5.89 -14.17
N GLU A 179 -3.01 5.16 -15.19
CA GLU A 179 -1.70 4.52 -15.17
C GLU A 179 -0.59 5.58 -15.20
N TRP A 180 0.50 5.32 -14.46
CA TRP A 180 1.68 6.19 -14.40
C TRP A 180 2.99 5.38 -14.40
N LEU A 181 2.99 4.19 -15.05
CA LEU A 181 4.17 3.34 -15.16
C LEU A 181 5.37 4.07 -15.79
N ASP A 182 5.14 4.96 -16.74
CA ASP A 182 6.21 5.72 -17.38
C ASP A 182 6.95 6.64 -16.40
N ASP A 183 6.28 7.15 -15.36
CA ASP A 183 6.93 7.95 -14.33
C ASP A 183 7.94 7.13 -13.52
N CYS A 184 7.75 5.82 -13.40
CA CYS A 184 8.69 4.91 -12.73
C CYS A 184 10.09 4.96 -13.35
N ARG A 185 10.22 5.31 -14.64
CA ARG A 185 11.51 5.50 -15.33
C ARG A 185 12.34 6.66 -14.75
N ARG A 186 11.73 7.56 -13.99
CA ARG A 186 12.39 8.69 -13.32
C ARG A 186 13.04 8.30 -12.00
N ILE A 187 12.72 7.13 -11.44
CA ILE A 187 13.27 6.66 -10.17
C ILE A 187 14.77 6.41 -10.32
N ARG A 188 15.56 6.96 -9.40
CA ARG A 188 17.03 6.87 -9.43
C ARG A 188 17.62 6.12 -8.23
N CYS A 189 16.82 5.90 -7.20
CA CYS A 189 17.26 5.16 -6.02
C CYS A 189 17.08 3.64 -6.21
N PRO A 190 17.76 2.80 -5.40
CA PRO A 190 17.52 1.36 -5.40
C PRO A 190 16.05 1.02 -5.12
N VAL A 191 15.50 0.05 -5.86
CA VAL A 191 14.13 -0.42 -5.67
C VAL A 191 14.08 -1.94 -5.54
N GLN A 192 13.32 -2.42 -4.54
CA GLN A 192 12.90 -3.80 -4.41
C GLN A 192 11.39 -3.88 -4.65
N VAL A 193 11.00 -4.58 -5.69
CA VAL A 193 9.60 -4.97 -5.94
C VAL A 193 9.39 -6.36 -5.35
N ILE A 194 8.28 -6.57 -4.64
CA ILE A 194 7.87 -7.87 -4.11
C ILE A 194 6.44 -8.13 -4.56
N ALA A 195 6.19 -9.32 -5.11
CA ALA A 195 4.88 -9.73 -5.62
C ALA A 195 4.52 -11.11 -5.12
N GLY A 196 3.23 -11.38 -4.89
CA GLY A 196 2.74 -12.74 -4.67
C GLY A 196 2.40 -13.42 -5.99
N SER A 197 2.71 -14.72 -6.14
CA SER A 197 2.42 -15.46 -7.38
C SER A 197 0.92 -15.70 -7.59
N GLU A 198 0.12 -15.67 -6.52
CA GLU A 198 -1.35 -15.81 -6.56
C GLU A 198 -2.10 -14.47 -6.51
N ASP A 199 -1.38 -13.34 -6.60
CA ASP A 199 -2.02 -12.03 -6.63
C ASP A 199 -2.73 -11.80 -7.98
N SER A 200 -4.02 -11.52 -7.94
CA SER A 200 -4.81 -11.23 -9.13
C SER A 200 -4.64 -9.81 -9.65
N PHE A 201 -4.20 -8.88 -8.76
CA PHE A 201 -3.88 -7.50 -9.12
C PHE A 201 -3.06 -6.81 -8.00
N PRO A 202 -1.79 -6.46 -8.31
CA PRO A 202 -1.08 -6.66 -9.57
C PRO A 202 -0.66 -8.13 -9.78
N THR A 203 -0.77 -8.60 -10.99
CA THR A 203 -0.19 -9.91 -11.36
C THR A 203 1.33 -9.86 -11.35
N VAL A 204 1.98 -11.03 -11.34
CA VAL A 204 3.46 -11.12 -11.47
C VAL A 204 3.94 -10.41 -12.74
N ALA A 205 3.24 -10.58 -13.86
CA ALA A 205 3.59 -9.92 -15.12
C ALA A 205 3.53 -8.39 -15.01
N MET A 206 2.56 -7.84 -14.28
CA MET A 206 2.48 -6.40 -14.01
C MET A 206 3.65 -5.94 -13.13
N SER A 207 3.97 -6.69 -12.08
CA SER A 207 5.10 -6.40 -11.20
C SER A 207 6.45 -6.49 -11.93
N GLN A 208 6.56 -7.41 -12.89
CA GLN A 208 7.72 -7.51 -13.79
C GLN A 208 7.87 -6.25 -14.65
N ARG A 209 6.78 -5.73 -15.23
CA ARG A 209 6.80 -4.45 -15.98
C ARG A 209 7.26 -3.28 -15.12
N VAL A 210 6.88 -3.24 -13.84
CA VAL A 210 7.37 -2.21 -12.90
C VAL A 210 8.88 -2.34 -12.73
N ALA A 211 9.37 -3.55 -12.47
CA ALA A 211 10.81 -3.79 -12.29
C ALA A 211 11.60 -3.43 -13.57
N GLU A 212 11.10 -3.78 -14.75
CA GLU A 212 11.73 -3.44 -16.04
C GLU A 212 11.76 -1.93 -16.31
N ALA A 213 10.74 -1.20 -15.86
CA ALA A 213 10.67 0.25 -16.03
C ALA A 213 11.68 1.01 -15.15
N ILE A 214 12.14 0.42 -14.03
CA ILE A 214 13.00 1.08 -13.04
C ILE A 214 14.44 0.58 -13.17
N PRO A 215 15.41 1.40 -13.60
CA PRO A 215 16.80 0.97 -13.75
C PRO A 215 17.40 0.41 -12.45
N GLY A 216 17.94 -0.80 -12.51
CA GLY A 216 18.60 -1.45 -11.37
C GLY A 216 17.68 -1.99 -10.28
N SER A 217 16.36 -1.95 -10.49
CA SER A 217 15.40 -2.56 -9.58
C SER A 217 15.51 -4.10 -9.57
N ARG A 218 14.96 -4.72 -8.54
CA ARG A 218 14.86 -6.19 -8.43
C ARG A 218 13.40 -6.57 -8.15
N LEU A 219 12.97 -7.66 -8.76
CA LEU A 219 11.71 -8.31 -8.43
C LEU A 219 11.99 -9.57 -7.61
N HIS A 220 11.24 -9.76 -6.54
CA HIS A 220 11.11 -11.02 -5.82
C HIS A 220 9.67 -11.50 -5.88
N VAL A 221 9.45 -12.72 -6.34
CA VAL A 221 8.14 -13.35 -6.38
C VAL A 221 8.04 -14.34 -5.23
N VAL A 222 7.05 -14.12 -4.37
CA VAL A 222 6.72 -15.02 -3.26
C VAL A 222 5.77 -16.09 -3.79
N GLU A 223 6.25 -17.33 -3.86
CA GLU A 223 5.47 -18.45 -4.39
C GLU A 223 4.29 -18.79 -3.46
N GLY A 224 3.10 -18.98 -4.01
CA GLY A 224 1.86 -19.15 -3.25
C GLY A 224 1.40 -17.89 -2.50
N GLY A 225 2.09 -16.77 -2.67
CA GLY A 225 1.76 -15.51 -2.01
C GLY A 225 0.55 -14.83 -2.65
N PRO A 226 -0.49 -14.44 -1.84
CA PRO A 226 -1.60 -13.61 -2.30
C PRO A 226 -1.21 -12.13 -2.35
N HIS A 227 -2.21 -11.22 -2.50
CA HIS A 227 -2.02 -9.76 -2.55
C HIS A 227 -1.20 -9.16 -1.40
N PHE A 228 -1.25 -9.74 -0.21
CA PHE A 228 -0.45 -9.33 0.94
C PHE A 228 0.52 -10.44 1.39
N PRO A 229 1.59 -10.73 0.59
CA PRO A 229 2.55 -11.78 0.94
C PRO A 229 3.31 -11.46 2.24
N ASN A 230 3.46 -10.19 2.60
CA ASN A 230 4.03 -9.75 3.88
C ASN A 230 3.24 -10.24 5.11
N ARG A 231 2.00 -10.70 4.95
CA ARG A 231 1.18 -11.25 6.04
C ARG A 231 1.20 -12.76 6.08
N THR A 232 1.17 -13.40 4.92
CA THR A 232 1.08 -14.86 4.78
C THR A 232 2.45 -15.53 4.73
N HIS A 233 3.44 -14.86 4.14
CA HIS A 233 4.82 -15.33 3.96
C HIS A 233 5.81 -14.36 4.62
N ARG A 234 5.48 -13.90 5.83
CA ARG A 234 6.19 -12.81 6.52
C ARG A 234 7.68 -13.05 6.63
N ALA A 235 8.12 -14.24 7.02
CA ALA A 235 9.53 -14.55 7.21
C ALA A 235 10.33 -14.39 5.91
N GLU A 236 9.79 -14.85 4.78
CA GLU A 236 10.41 -14.70 3.47
C GLU A 236 10.51 -13.22 3.05
N VAL A 237 9.40 -12.48 3.18
CA VAL A 237 9.38 -11.05 2.86
C VAL A 237 10.36 -10.26 3.75
N GLN A 238 10.44 -10.57 5.04
CA GLN A 238 11.40 -9.94 5.95
C GLN A 238 12.86 -10.27 5.57
N ALA A 239 13.15 -11.48 5.11
CA ALA A 239 14.49 -11.85 4.61
C ALA A 239 14.86 -11.03 3.35
N VAL A 240 13.90 -10.81 2.45
CA VAL A 240 14.10 -9.96 1.26
C VAL A 240 14.36 -8.51 1.66
N ILE A 241 13.59 -7.98 2.63
CA ILE A 241 13.77 -6.62 3.17
C ILE A 241 15.18 -6.50 3.80
N ALA A 242 15.60 -7.48 4.62
CA ALA A 242 16.93 -7.49 5.24
C ALA A 242 18.05 -7.41 4.20
N ALA A 243 18.03 -8.31 3.22
CA ALA A 243 19.02 -8.35 2.14
C ALA A 243 19.02 -7.08 1.29
N PHE A 244 17.86 -6.43 1.12
CA PHE A 244 17.76 -5.14 0.44
C PHE A 244 18.40 -4.02 1.25
N LEU A 245 18.11 -3.94 2.56
CA LEU A 245 18.69 -2.92 3.44
C LEU A 245 20.21 -3.07 3.54
N ASP A 246 20.76 -4.29 3.57
CA ASP A 246 22.22 -4.55 3.56
C ASP A 246 22.87 -3.94 2.31
N ARG A 247 22.23 -4.05 1.15
CA ARG A 247 22.74 -3.44 -0.09
C ARG A 247 22.68 -1.91 -0.06
N VAL A 248 21.58 -1.35 0.45
CA VAL A 248 21.41 0.11 0.54
C VAL A 248 22.42 0.75 1.50
N ASP A 249 22.76 0.07 2.59
CA ASP A 249 23.75 0.53 3.56
C ASP A 249 25.20 0.32 3.05
N GLY A 250 25.48 -0.77 2.34
CA GLY A 250 26.80 -1.06 1.76
C GLY A 250 27.22 -0.15 0.61
N VAL A 251 26.32 0.56 -0.02
CA VAL A 251 26.63 1.56 -1.06
C VAL A 251 27.21 2.86 -0.47
N ARG A 252 27.20 3.04 0.86
CA ARG A 252 27.76 4.22 1.55
C ARG A 252 29.14 4.01 2.17
N SER A 253 29.70 2.81 2.11
CA SER A 253 31.06 2.48 2.52
C SER A 253 32.02 2.54 1.33
#